data_aa2aadf56f3354e9e83e9c1007a1fd86
#
_entry.id   aa2aadf56f3354e9e83e9c1007a1fd86
#
_cell.length_a   1.000
_cell.length_b   1.000
_cell.length_c   1.000
_cell.angle_alpha   90.00
_cell.angle_beta   90.00
_cell.angle_gamma   90.00
#
_symmetry.space_group_name_H-M   'P 1'
#
loop_
_entity.id
_entity.type
_entity.pdbx_description
1 polymer ?
#
loop_
_entity_poly.entity_id
_entity_poly.type
_entity_poly.pdbx_seq_one_letter_code
_entity_poly.pdbx_strand_id
1 'polypeptide(L)'
;MKLMKYLTALFITVYAFLITGCDINQNHFNDAPPAPPSNVYSISGNNRVDIYWDYSRNKEVAGYNVYYSYSYDGKYTLLGSTESDHFTDYDAKNGDTYFYAVAAYDFNGNESDLSIEQVQSTPRPEDFDRVIYDYRRFPNTSGFEFASNSVMPYDSKNTDFFFENFQGKFYLDVWDDSDILDMGPTRDIYDIQMAPTQGWSPTKDTVAVVGHTYVIWTFDNHYAKIRVTNITNDRITFDWAYQTVEGNRMLKESTGERKTLTFDEKKHHRMLLK
;
A
#
# COMPACT_ATOMS: atom_id res chain seq x y z
N MET A 1 -14.30 67.27 -58.18
CA MET A 1 -15.05 66.00 -58.24
C MET A 1 -14.21 64.72 -58.33
N LYS A 2 -12.99 64.72 -58.87
CA LYS A 2 -12.09 63.55 -58.91
C LYS A 2 -11.38 63.28 -57.60
N LEU A 3 -11.02 64.29 -56.81
CA LEU A 3 -10.31 64.11 -55.52
C LEU A 3 -11.14 63.46 -54.43
N MET A 4 -12.48 63.71 -54.45
CA MET A 4 -13.39 63.15 -53.42
C MET A 4 -13.71 61.69 -53.68
N LYS A 5 -13.50 61.14 -54.87
CA LYS A 5 -13.65 59.72 -55.20
C LYS A 5 -12.44 58.86 -54.65
N TYR A 6 -11.28 59.47 -54.61
CA TYR A 6 -10.09 58.73 -54.05
C TYR A 6 -10.06 58.75 -52.55
N LEU A 7 -10.61 59.75 -51.87
CA LEU A 7 -10.72 59.74 -50.39
C LEU A 7 -11.74 58.68 -49.89
N THR A 8 -12.87 58.49 -50.61
CA THR A 8 -13.85 57.45 -50.23
C THR A 8 -13.32 56.04 -50.49
N ALA A 9 -12.56 55.83 -51.59
CA ALA A 9 -11.90 54.55 -51.85
C ALA A 9 -10.80 54.19 -50.80
N LEU A 10 -10.03 55.20 -50.33
CA LEU A 10 -9.02 55.02 -49.33
C LEU A 10 -9.62 54.69 -47.95
N PHE A 11 -10.78 55.32 -47.61
CA PHE A 11 -11.47 55.01 -46.34
C PHE A 11 -12.07 53.61 -46.33
N ILE A 12 -12.60 53.13 -47.48
CA ILE A 12 -13.17 51.77 -47.55
C ILE A 12 -12.08 50.69 -47.48
N THR A 13 -10.91 50.95 -48.12
CA THR A 13 -9.76 49.98 -48.00
C THR A 13 -9.14 49.94 -46.61
N VAL A 14 -9.07 51.05 -45.90
CA VAL A 14 -8.58 51.08 -44.52
C VAL A 14 -9.57 50.41 -43.56
N TYR A 15 -10.88 50.55 -43.79
CA TYR A 15 -11.89 49.90 -42.96
C TYR A 15 -11.98 48.39 -43.22
N ALA A 16 -11.71 47.94 -44.47
CA ALA A 16 -11.66 46.49 -44.78
C ALA A 16 -10.45 45.79 -44.16
N PHE A 17 -9.33 46.49 -43.85
CA PHE A 17 -8.17 45.94 -43.16
C PHE A 17 -8.33 45.84 -41.63
N LEU A 18 -9.33 46.58 -41.07
CA LEU A 18 -9.59 46.56 -39.63
C LEU A 18 -10.55 45.44 -39.18
N ILE A 19 -11.16 44.72 -40.13
CA ILE A 19 -12.06 43.60 -39.81
C ILE A 19 -11.48 42.23 -40.17
N THR A 20 -10.22 42.13 -40.61
CA THR A 20 -9.47 40.89 -40.48
C THR A 20 -9.10 40.74 -39.00
N GLY A 21 -10.09 40.39 -38.19
CA GLY A 21 -9.84 39.93 -36.85
C GLY A 21 -8.76 38.85 -36.95
N CYS A 22 -7.69 39.02 -36.19
CA CYS A 22 -6.91 37.87 -35.82
C CYS A 22 -7.90 36.79 -35.39
N ASP A 23 -7.96 35.68 -36.10
CA ASP A 23 -8.32 34.42 -35.49
C ASP A 23 -7.27 34.23 -34.41
N ILE A 24 -7.55 34.74 -33.21
CA ILE A 24 -6.94 34.25 -32.01
C ILE A 24 -7.39 32.79 -32.02
N ASN A 25 -6.51 31.90 -32.43
CA ASN A 25 -6.57 30.51 -32.01
C ASN A 25 -6.72 30.59 -30.49
N GLN A 26 -7.97 30.65 -30.04
CA GLN A 26 -8.28 30.29 -28.66
C GLN A 26 -7.91 28.82 -28.58
N ASN A 27 -6.66 28.57 -28.25
CA ASN A 27 -6.35 27.35 -27.54
C ASN A 27 -7.34 27.43 -26.38
N HIS A 28 -8.47 26.71 -26.49
CA HIS A 28 -9.30 26.38 -25.35
C HIS A 28 -8.39 25.57 -24.41
N PHE A 29 -7.68 26.29 -23.57
CA PHE A 29 -7.15 25.66 -22.39
C PHE A 29 -8.39 25.13 -21.69
N ASN A 30 -8.47 23.82 -21.57
CA ASN A 30 -9.54 23.19 -20.81
C ASN A 30 -9.24 23.58 -19.34
N ASP A 31 -9.97 24.59 -18.84
CA ASP A 31 -9.81 25.04 -17.45
C ASP A 31 -10.43 24.05 -16.44
N ALA A 32 -11.03 22.95 -16.94
CA ALA A 32 -11.61 21.93 -16.09
C ALA A 32 -10.51 20.99 -15.56
N PRO A 33 -10.48 20.71 -14.25
CA PRO A 33 -9.55 19.75 -13.68
C PRO A 33 -9.70 18.36 -14.32
N PRO A 34 -8.63 17.55 -14.34
CA PRO A 34 -8.71 16.16 -14.78
C PRO A 34 -9.68 15.35 -13.90
N ALA A 35 -10.04 14.15 -14.38
CA ALA A 35 -10.79 13.20 -13.55
C ALA A 35 -9.88 12.65 -12.44
N PRO A 36 -10.42 12.40 -11.22
CA PRO A 36 -9.69 11.77 -10.16
C PRO A 36 -9.16 10.38 -10.55
N PRO A 37 -8.00 9.95 -10.02
CA PRO A 37 -7.50 8.59 -10.20
C PRO A 37 -8.48 7.54 -9.68
N SER A 38 -8.42 6.33 -10.24
CA SER A 38 -9.26 5.19 -9.89
C SER A 38 -8.41 3.96 -9.57
N ASN A 39 -9.04 2.95 -8.93
CA ASN A 39 -8.42 1.71 -8.52
C ASN A 39 -7.18 1.94 -7.64
N VAL A 40 -7.27 2.91 -6.73
CA VAL A 40 -6.22 3.15 -5.75
C VAL A 40 -6.16 1.99 -4.78
N TYR A 41 -4.96 1.46 -4.54
CA TYR A 41 -4.68 0.45 -3.53
C TYR A 41 -3.30 0.65 -2.92
N SER A 42 -3.05 0.04 -1.77
CA SER A 42 -1.76 0.13 -1.09
C SER A 42 -1.21 -1.24 -0.70
N ILE A 43 0.10 -1.30 -0.51
CA ILE A 43 0.83 -2.45 0.03
C ILE A 43 1.68 -1.95 1.18
N SER A 44 1.35 -2.40 2.40
CA SER A 44 2.16 -2.13 3.58
C SER A 44 3.46 -2.94 3.57
N GLY A 45 4.56 -2.30 3.89
CA GLY A 45 5.86 -2.92 4.10
C GLY A 45 6.48 -2.49 5.43
N ASN A 46 7.75 -2.80 5.63
CA ASN A 46 8.50 -2.40 6.82
C ASN A 46 8.85 -0.90 6.76
N ASN A 47 8.20 -0.09 7.61
CA ASN A 47 8.32 1.38 7.64
C ASN A 47 8.12 2.02 6.26
N ARG A 48 7.19 1.52 5.49
CA ARG A 48 6.83 2.08 4.19
C ARG A 48 5.43 1.65 3.77
N VAL A 49 4.84 2.43 2.85
CA VAL A 49 3.63 2.07 2.13
C VAL A 49 3.83 2.36 0.65
N ASP A 50 3.59 1.37 -0.19
CA ASP A 50 3.55 1.53 -1.64
C ASP A 50 2.09 1.76 -2.06
N ILE A 51 1.81 2.88 -2.73
CA ILE A 51 0.48 3.28 -3.18
C ILE A 51 0.45 3.20 -4.71
N TYR A 52 -0.60 2.61 -5.27
CA TYR A 52 -0.78 2.37 -6.71
C TYR A 52 -2.16 2.84 -7.15
N TRP A 53 -2.29 3.19 -8.44
CA TRP A 53 -3.56 3.55 -9.08
C TRP A 53 -3.52 3.27 -10.58
N ASP A 54 -4.67 3.39 -11.24
CA ASP A 54 -4.72 3.29 -12.69
C ASP A 54 -4.10 4.54 -13.33
N TYR A 55 -3.14 4.32 -14.25
CA TYR A 55 -2.56 5.40 -15.05
C TYR A 55 -3.62 6.05 -15.93
N SER A 56 -3.74 7.38 -15.87
CA SER A 56 -4.65 8.11 -16.73
C SER A 56 -4.23 8.06 -18.20
N ARG A 57 -5.17 7.73 -19.08
CA ARG A 57 -4.97 7.80 -20.54
C ARG A 57 -5.24 9.20 -21.10
N ASN A 58 -5.73 10.13 -20.28
CA ASN A 58 -5.93 11.51 -20.68
C ASN A 58 -4.58 12.20 -20.81
N LYS A 59 -4.26 12.69 -22.01
CA LYS A 59 -2.98 13.37 -22.33
C LYS A 59 -2.83 14.72 -21.64
N GLU A 60 -3.88 15.27 -21.07
CA GLU A 60 -3.87 16.52 -20.30
C GLU A 60 -3.34 16.31 -18.87
N VAL A 61 -3.33 15.07 -18.35
CA VAL A 61 -2.78 14.78 -17.04
C VAL A 61 -1.26 14.90 -17.09
N ALA A 62 -0.73 15.81 -16.28
CA ALA A 62 0.70 16.07 -16.12
C ALA A 62 1.32 15.21 -15.01
N GLY A 63 0.52 14.81 -14.01
CA GLY A 63 0.98 13.97 -12.90
C GLY A 63 -0.07 13.79 -11.82
N TYR A 64 0.37 13.30 -10.68
CA TYR A 64 -0.47 12.94 -9.54
C TYR A 64 0.12 13.49 -8.25
N ASN A 65 -0.76 13.98 -7.38
CA ASN A 65 -0.48 14.37 -6.01
C ASN A 65 -0.99 13.28 -5.07
N VAL A 66 -0.14 12.79 -4.19
CA VAL A 66 -0.48 11.77 -3.20
C VAL A 66 -0.65 12.46 -1.86
N TYR A 67 -1.75 12.15 -1.19
CA TYR A 67 -2.13 12.73 0.08
C TYR A 67 -2.27 11.64 1.13
N TYR A 68 -2.02 11.99 2.40
CA TYR A 68 -2.23 11.10 3.53
C TYR A 68 -2.99 11.81 4.66
N SER A 69 -3.64 11.02 5.50
CA SER A 69 -4.26 11.42 6.76
C SER A 69 -4.14 10.31 7.79
N TYR A 70 -4.21 10.63 9.08
CA TYR A 70 -4.33 9.65 10.17
C TYR A 70 -5.78 9.24 10.47
N SER A 71 -6.75 9.77 9.74
CA SER A 71 -8.17 9.47 9.88
C SER A 71 -8.84 9.51 8.52
N TYR A 72 -9.79 8.59 8.30
CA TYR A 72 -10.56 8.53 7.05
C TYR A 72 -11.24 9.86 6.71
N ASP A 73 -11.92 10.48 7.70
CA ASP A 73 -12.59 11.77 7.55
C ASP A 73 -11.71 12.96 7.93
N GLY A 74 -10.39 12.73 8.11
CA GLY A 74 -9.44 13.74 8.51
C GLY A 74 -9.05 14.69 7.40
N LYS A 75 -8.26 15.71 7.76
CA LYS A 75 -7.62 16.57 6.78
C LYS A 75 -6.47 15.81 6.11
N TYR A 76 -6.53 15.73 4.79
CA TYR A 76 -5.47 15.15 3.98
C TYR A 76 -4.35 16.17 3.75
N THR A 77 -3.12 15.72 3.93
CA THR A 77 -1.90 16.51 3.76
C THR A 77 -1.14 15.98 2.55
N LEU A 78 -0.65 16.86 1.69
CA LEU A 78 0.17 16.47 0.55
C LEU A 78 1.44 15.76 1.04
N LEU A 79 1.65 14.54 0.57
CA LEU A 79 2.82 13.73 0.83
C LEU A 79 3.89 13.96 -0.24
N GLY A 80 3.47 14.00 -1.51
CA GLY A 80 4.37 14.24 -2.64
C GLY A 80 3.65 14.13 -3.97
N SER A 81 4.42 14.30 -5.05
CA SER A 81 3.91 14.26 -6.43
C SER A 81 4.74 13.30 -7.28
N THR A 82 4.11 12.71 -8.31
CA THR A 82 4.77 11.79 -9.25
C THR A 82 4.09 11.85 -10.62
N GLU A 83 4.83 11.50 -11.67
CA GLU A 83 4.28 11.27 -13.01
C GLU A 83 3.95 9.78 -13.25
N SER A 84 4.33 8.91 -12.32
CA SER A 84 4.09 7.45 -12.37
C SER A 84 2.68 7.11 -11.90
N ASP A 85 2.28 5.86 -12.04
CA ASP A 85 1.06 5.25 -11.53
C ASP A 85 1.22 4.69 -10.10
N HIS A 86 2.30 5.04 -9.45
CA HIS A 86 2.62 4.63 -8.08
C HIS A 86 3.46 5.67 -7.33
N PHE A 87 3.42 5.57 -6.00
CA PHE A 87 4.22 6.37 -5.08
C PHE A 87 4.56 5.55 -3.84
N THR A 88 5.74 5.74 -3.28
CA THR A 88 6.15 5.08 -2.03
C THR A 88 6.32 6.12 -0.92
N ASP A 89 5.57 5.92 0.17
CA ASP A 89 5.76 6.63 1.44
C ASP A 89 6.83 5.91 2.27
N TYR A 90 8.02 6.48 2.33
CA TYR A 90 9.15 5.98 3.14
C TYR A 90 9.18 6.54 4.56
N ASP A 91 8.30 7.48 4.89
CA ASP A 91 8.21 8.09 6.22
C ASP A 91 7.14 7.43 7.10
N ALA A 92 6.36 6.50 6.52
CA ALA A 92 5.37 5.73 7.23
C ALA A 92 6.02 4.82 8.28
N LYS A 93 5.44 4.79 9.49
CA LYS A 93 5.98 4.04 10.64
C LYS A 93 5.18 2.78 10.91
N ASN A 94 5.89 1.71 11.27
CA ASN A 94 5.26 0.47 11.69
C ASN A 94 4.30 0.70 12.87
N GLY A 95 3.09 0.16 12.77
CA GLY A 95 2.04 0.26 13.79
C GLY A 95 1.14 1.50 13.67
N ASP A 96 1.56 2.55 12.97
CA ASP A 96 0.71 3.71 12.71
C ASP A 96 -0.25 3.42 11.55
N THR A 97 -1.48 3.90 11.67
CA THR A 97 -2.49 3.76 10.61
C THR A 97 -2.58 5.04 9.79
N TYR A 98 -2.48 4.89 8.48
CA TYR A 98 -2.57 5.96 7.48
C TYR A 98 -3.74 5.72 6.54
N PHE A 99 -4.28 6.80 6.01
CA PHE A 99 -5.27 6.80 4.92
C PHE A 99 -4.68 7.59 3.76
N TYR A 100 -4.61 6.99 2.58
CA TYR A 100 -4.06 7.63 1.39
C TYR A 100 -5.15 7.89 0.37
N ALA A 101 -4.99 8.98 -0.37
CA ALA A 101 -5.80 9.34 -1.51
C ALA A 101 -4.93 10.02 -2.56
N VAL A 102 -5.36 9.99 -3.81
CA VAL A 102 -4.59 10.51 -4.94
C VAL A 102 -5.45 11.48 -5.75
N ALA A 103 -4.88 12.62 -6.15
CA ALA A 103 -5.46 13.54 -7.10
C ALA A 103 -4.60 13.60 -8.37
N ALA A 104 -5.22 13.82 -9.53
CA ALA A 104 -4.50 14.11 -10.77
C ALA A 104 -4.41 15.62 -10.99
N TYR A 105 -3.32 16.09 -11.58
CA TYR A 105 -3.18 17.49 -12.01
C TYR A 105 -2.80 17.59 -13.49
N ASP A 106 -3.23 18.67 -14.14
CA ASP A 106 -2.93 18.95 -15.54
C ASP A 106 -1.71 19.89 -15.71
N PHE A 107 -1.33 20.13 -16.97
CA PHE A 107 -0.21 21.04 -17.30
C PHE A 107 -0.51 22.53 -16.98
N ASN A 108 -1.76 22.88 -16.69
CA ASN A 108 -2.16 24.22 -16.26
C ASN A 108 -2.15 24.37 -14.73
N GLY A 109 -1.93 23.28 -13.99
CA GLY A 109 -1.93 23.22 -12.53
C GLY A 109 -3.34 23.06 -11.93
N ASN A 110 -4.38 22.73 -12.74
CA ASN A 110 -5.67 22.39 -12.20
C ASN A 110 -5.63 20.97 -11.61
N GLU A 111 -6.11 20.82 -10.38
CA GLU A 111 -6.09 19.56 -9.64
C GLU A 111 -7.50 18.99 -9.53
N SER A 112 -7.62 17.67 -9.68
CA SER A 112 -8.88 16.94 -9.50
C SER A 112 -9.32 16.89 -8.03
N ASP A 113 -10.55 16.45 -7.80
CA ASP A 113 -10.91 15.91 -6.48
C ASP A 113 -10.02 14.72 -6.13
N LEU A 114 -9.93 14.35 -4.84
CA LEU A 114 -9.27 13.12 -4.41
C LEU A 114 -9.96 11.89 -5.00
N SER A 115 -9.20 10.80 -5.14
CA SER A 115 -9.74 9.49 -5.51
C SER A 115 -10.93 9.11 -4.61
N ILE A 116 -11.87 8.36 -5.19
CA ILE A 116 -13.03 7.83 -4.42
C ILE A 116 -12.53 6.77 -3.43
N GLU A 117 -11.60 5.94 -3.86
CA GLU A 117 -10.94 4.97 -3.01
C GLU A 117 -9.96 5.71 -2.09
N GLN A 118 -10.19 5.59 -0.80
CA GLN A 118 -9.25 5.97 0.25
C GLN A 118 -8.75 4.70 0.87
N VAL A 119 -7.45 4.48 0.76
CA VAL A 119 -6.86 3.22 1.19
C VAL A 119 -6.23 3.38 2.57
N GLN A 120 -6.66 2.52 3.49
CA GLN A 120 -6.07 2.41 4.81
C GLN A 120 -4.82 1.55 4.74
N SER A 121 -3.76 1.93 5.45
CA SER A 121 -2.50 1.19 5.52
C SER A 121 -1.89 1.26 6.92
N THR A 122 -1.43 0.11 7.41
CA THR A 122 -0.70 0.00 8.68
C THR A 122 0.61 -0.74 8.42
N PRO A 123 1.71 -0.04 8.16
CA PRO A 123 3.03 -0.63 7.96
C PRO A 123 3.41 -1.55 9.11
N ARG A 124 4.15 -2.60 8.81
CA ARG A 124 4.57 -3.60 9.80
C ARG A 124 5.96 -4.11 9.51
N PRO A 125 6.70 -4.57 10.54
CA PRO A 125 7.97 -5.23 10.33
C PRO A 125 7.82 -6.46 9.44
N GLU A 126 8.69 -6.59 8.47
CA GLU A 126 8.86 -7.77 7.62
C GLU A 126 10.31 -7.91 7.21
N ASP A 127 10.74 -9.14 6.95
CA ASP A 127 12.07 -9.43 6.42
C ASP A 127 12.05 -10.78 5.69
N PHE A 128 13.08 -11.05 4.89
CA PHE A 128 13.16 -12.19 3.99
C PHE A 128 14.40 -13.02 4.29
N ASP A 129 14.36 -14.29 3.88
CA ASP A 129 15.49 -15.22 3.96
C ASP A 129 16.07 -15.39 5.37
N ARG A 130 15.24 -15.28 6.41
CA ARG A 130 15.69 -15.55 7.80
C ARG A 130 15.91 -17.03 8.01
N VAL A 131 16.87 -17.36 8.84
CA VAL A 131 17.28 -18.74 9.11
C VAL A 131 17.22 -19.03 10.60
N ILE A 132 16.55 -20.14 10.96
CA ILE A 132 16.67 -20.77 12.27
C ILE A 132 17.01 -22.25 12.10
N TYR A 133 17.61 -22.83 13.15
CA TYR A 133 18.15 -24.18 13.13
C TYR A 133 17.30 -25.17 13.92
N ASP A 134 17.51 -26.46 13.70
CA ASP A 134 16.86 -27.52 14.46
C ASP A 134 17.26 -27.45 15.97
N TYR A 135 16.26 -27.32 16.85
CA TYR A 135 16.48 -27.10 18.28
C TYR A 135 17.18 -28.30 18.97
N ARG A 136 17.00 -29.49 18.42
CA ARG A 136 17.63 -30.69 18.96
C ARG A 136 19.15 -30.69 18.77
N ARG A 137 19.64 -29.94 17.79
CA ARG A 137 21.06 -29.86 17.44
C ARG A 137 21.67 -28.49 17.77
N PHE A 138 20.89 -27.43 17.64
CA PHE A 138 21.33 -26.06 17.77
C PHE A 138 20.37 -25.24 18.65
N PRO A 139 20.18 -25.60 19.94
CA PRO A 139 19.12 -25.04 20.77
C PRO A 139 19.19 -23.52 20.93
N ASN A 140 20.38 -22.93 20.84
CA ASN A 140 20.56 -21.48 21.02
C ASN A 140 20.24 -20.63 19.80
N THR A 141 19.93 -21.24 18.65
CA THR A 141 19.67 -20.55 17.37
C THR A 141 18.46 -21.11 16.62
N SER A 142 17.55 -21.71 17.35
CA SER A 142 16.41 -22.45 16.78
C SER A 142 15.07 -21.78 16.99
N GLY A 143 14.98 -20.77 17.86
CA GLY A 143 13.82 -19.94 18.08
C GLY A 143 13.92 -18.59 17.36
N PHE A 144 12.76 -17.94 17.18
CA PHE A 144 12.65 -16.62 16.61
C PHE A 144 11.65 -15.76 17.37
N GLU A 145 11.99 -14.49 17.60
CA GLU A 145 11.14 -13.45 18.15
C GLU A 145 10.83 -12.41 17.06
N PHE A 146 9.55 -12.21 16.77
CA PHE A 146 9.13 -11.26 15.72
C PHE A 146 9.35 -9.81 16.12
N ALA A 147 9.03 -9.47 17.38
CA ALA A 147 9.09 -8.10 17.85
C ALA A 147 10.48 -7.47 17.74
N SER A 148 11.54 -8.26 18.04
CA SER A 148 12.93 -7.83 17.95
C SER A 148 13.64 -8.25 16.65
N ASN A 149 12.99 -9.01 15.76
CA ASN A 149 13.60 -9.61 14.57
C ASN A 149 14.86 -10.43 14.94
N SER A 150 14.79 -11.24 15.98
CA SER A 150 15.97 -11.91 16.55
C SER A 150 15.85 -13.42 16.58
N VAL A 151 16.94 -14.08 16.16
CA VAL A 151 17.15 -15.51 16.39
C VAL A 151 17.62 -15.70 17.83
N MET A 152 17.02 -16.68 18.54
CA MET A 152 17.29 -16.91 19.95
C MET A 152 17.18 -18.39 20.32
N PRO A 153 17.49 -18.78 21.58
CA PRO A 153 17.23 -20.12 22.09
C PRO A 153 15.74 -20.47 21.98
N TYR A 154 15.42 -21.71 21.59
CA TYR A 154 14.02 -22.18 21.46
C TYR A 154 13.23 -22.05 22.76
N ASP A 155 13.91 -22.20 23.93
CA ASP A 155 13.34 -22.14 25.28
C ASP A 155 13.41 -20.75 25.93
N SER A 156 13.75 -19.71 25.15
CA SER A 156 13.64 -18.33 25.62
C SER A 156 12.16 -17.95 25.80
N LYS A 157 11.87 -17.22 26.90
CA LYS A 157 10.51 -16.75 27.20
C LYS A 157 9.87 -15.86 26.12
N ASN A 158 10.69 -15.33 25.22
CA ASN A 158 10.26 -14.45 24.15
C ASN A 158 10.22 -15.17 22.79
N THR A 159 10.50 -16.48 22.75
CA THR A 159 10.46 -17.23 21.49
C THR A 159 9.02 -17.42 21.04
N ASP A 160 8.68 -16.86 19.89
CA ASP A 160 7.34 -16.96 19.29
C ASP A 160 7.14 -18.30 18.58
N PHE A 161 8.18 -18.82 17.94
CA PHE A 161 8.17 -20.16 17.33
C PHE A 161 9.58 -20.70 17.18
N PHE A 162 9.71 -22.03 16.98
CA PHE A 162 10.99 -22.70 16.77
C PHE A 162 10.86 -23.86 15.78
N PHE A 163 12.01 -24.36 15.30
CA PHE A 163 12.08 -25.40 14.29
C PHE A 163 12.61 -26.72 14.85
N GLU A 164 11.95 -27.81 14.46
CA GLU A 164 12.30 -29.17 14.84
C GLU A 164 12.52 -30.07 13.60
N ASN A 165 13.59 -30.87 13.64
CA ASN A 165 13.72 -32.07 12.82
C ASN A 165 13.58 -33.32 13.70
N PHE A 166 12.40 -33.92 13.67
CA PHE A 166 12.16 -35.18 14.38
C PHE A 166 12.17 -36.37 13.41
N GLN A 167 13.25 -37.13 13.39
CA GLN A 167 13.43 -38.34 12.57
C GLN A 167 13.18 -38.08 11.05
N GLY A 168 13.63 -36.96 10.54
CA GLY A 168 13.48 -36.57 9.15
C GLY A 168 12.10 -35.94 8.78
N LYS A 169 11.25 -35.75 9.76
CA LYS A 169 10.05 -34.91 9.64
C LYS A 169 10.32 -33.54 10.24
N PHE A 170 9.92 -32.51 9.56
CA PHE A 170 10.18 -31.12 9.91
C PHE A 170 8.94 -30.49 10.48
N TYR A 171 9.07 -29.80 11.63
CA TYR A 171 7.97 -29.15 12.32
C TYR A 171 8.29 -27.71 12.65
N LEU A 172 7.25 -26.91 12.73
CA LEU A 172 7.22 -25.59 13.33
C LEU A 172 6.42 -25.71 14.61
N ASP A 173 7.03 -25.32 15.71
CA ASP A 173 6.48 -25.45 17.05
C ASP A 173 6.27 -24.09 17.68
N VAL A 174 5.22 -23.94 18.48
CA VAL A 174 4.96 -22.80 19.35
C VAL A 174 4.75 -23.28 20.77
N TRP A 175 4.89 -22.38 21.75
CA TRP A 175 4.61 -22.69 23.14
C TRP A 175 3.08 -22.72 23.41
N ASP A 176 2.69 -23.25 24.58
CA ASP A 176 1.27 -23.49 24.95
C ASP A 176 0.40 -22.23 24.94
N ASP A 177 0.99 -21.06 25.17
CA ASP A 177 0.34 -19.74 25.19
C ASP A 177 0.28 -19.06 23.82
N SER A 178 0.80 -19.70 22.79
CA SER A 178 0.77 -19.26 21.40
C SER A 178 -0.01 -20.25 20.52
N ASP A 179 -0.38 -19.85 19.32
CA ASP A 179 -1.10 -20.71 18.37
C ASP A 179 -0.46 -20.64 16.98
N ILE A 180 -0.51 -21.74 16.25
CA ILE A 180 -0.01 -21.84 14.87
C ILE A 180 -1.02 -22.53 13.96
N LEU A 181 -1.11 -22.07 12.70
CA LEU A 181 -1.93 -22.69 11.66
C LEU A 181 -1.20 -22.68 10.32
N ASP A 182 -1.16 -23.82 9.65
CA ASP A 182 -0.76 -23.93 8.24
C ASP A 182 -1.88 -23.42 7.33
N MET A 183 -1.62 -22.35 6.57
CA MET A 183 -2.54 -21.75 5.61
C MET A 183 -2.44 -22.38 4.21
N GLY A 184 -1.57 -23.38 4.05
CA GLY A 184 -1.32 -24.08 2.78
C GLY A 184 -0.33 -23.35 1.86
N PRO A 185 -0.21 -23.81 0.60
CA PRO A 185 0.75 -23.27 -0.35
C PRO A 185 0.35 -21.86 -0.82
N THR A 186 1.33 -20.98 -0.90
CA THR A 186 1.20 -19.58 -1.35
C THR A 186 2.26 -19.23 -2.38
N ARG A 187 2.02 -18.21 -3.21
CA ARG A 187 3.01 -17.68 -4.17
C ARG A 187 4.09 -16.88 -3.45
N ASP A 188 3.66 -16.05 -2.51
CA ASP A 188 4.50 -15.20 -1.69
C ASP A 188 3.87 -14.99 -0.29
N ILE A 189 4.54 -14.25 0.57
CA ILE A 189 4.07 -13.95 1.91
C ILE A 189 2.84 -13.02 1.94
N TYR A 190 2.55 -12.31 0.84
CA TYR A 190 1.45 -11.35 0.74
C TYR A 190 0.10 -12.00 0.40
N ASP A 191 0.08 -13.28 0.00
CA ASP A 191 -1.19 -13.98 -0.29
C ASP A 191 -2.08 -14.12 0.95
N ILE A 192 -1.51 -14.19 2.16
CA ILE A 192 -2.28 -14.24 3.42
C ILE A 192 -2.48 -12.81 3.94
N GLN A 193 -3.72 -12.34 3.87
CA GLN A 193 -4.09 -10.97 4.23
C GLN A 193 -4.58 -10.83 5.66
N MET A 194 -5.19 -11.87 6.22
CA MET A 194 -5.81 -11.82 7.55
C MET A 194 -5.55 -13.10 8.33
N ALA A 195 -5.27 -12.96 9.62
CA ALA A 195 -5.14 -14.10 10.53
C ALA A 195 -6.50 -14.79 10.74
N PRO A 196 -6.54 -16.13 10.79
CA PRO A 196 -7.75 -16.89 11.03
C PRO A 196 -8.29 -16.66 12.46
N THR A 197 -9.57 -16.97 12.68
CA THR A 197 -10.19 -16.95 14.01
C THR A 197 -10.30 -18.34 14.66
N GLN A 198 -10.03 -19.38 13.88
CA GLN A 198 -10.21 -20.78 14.29
C GLN A 198 -9.33 -21.68 13.43
N GLY A 199 -9.24 -22.96 13.82
CA GLY A 199 -8.46 -23.95 13.07
C GLY A 199 -7.02 -24.09 13.55
N TRP A 200 -6.67 -23.42 14.62
CA TRP A 200 -5.35 -23.49 15.23
C TRP A 200 -4.96 -24.92 15.61
N SER A 201 -3.67 -25.25 15.50
CA SER A 201 -3.17 -26.58 15.84
C SER A 201 -3.38 -26.88 17.33
N PRO A 202 -4.10 -27.97 17.68
CA PRO A 202 -4.30 -28.32 19.08
C PRO A 202 -3.03 -28.88 19.75
N THR A 203 -2.04 -29.29 18.95
CA THR A 203 -0.76 -29.86 19.41
C THR A 203 0.34 -28.81 19.49
N LYS A 204 0.02 -27.55 19.15
CA LYS A 204 0.98 -26.43 19.16
C LYS A 204 2.16 -26.62 18.19
N ASP A 205 2.01 -27.50 17.23
CA ASP A 205 2.97 -27.77 16.16
C ASP A 205 2.27 -27.93 14.82
N THR A 206 3.02 -27.85 13.74
CA THR A 206 2.56 -28.19 12.40
C THR A 206 3.72 -28.65 11.52
N VAL A 207 3.43 -29.45 10.49
CA VAL A 207 4.47 -29.89 9.56
C VAL A 207 4.98 -28.71 8.73
N ALA A 208 6.31 -28.51 8.74
CA ALA A 208 6.94 -27.50 7.90
C ALA A 208 7.06 -27.98 6.45
N VAL A 209 6.49 -27.23 5.52
CA VAL A 209 6.48 -27.53 4.08
C VAL A 209 6.97 -26.32 3.29
N VAL A 210 7.92 -26.52 2.38
CA VAL A 210 8.42 -25.46 1.50
C VAL A 210 7.27 -24.91 0.64
N GLY A 211 7.16 -23.59 0.58
CA GLY A 211 6.13 -22.88 -0.18
C GLY A 211 4.82 -22.66 0.59
N HIS A 212 4.66 -23.22 1.79
CA HIS A 212 3.51 -22.95 2.66
C HIS A 212 3.73 -21.68 3.49
N THR A 213 2.63 -20.99 3.77
CA THR A 213 2.58 -19.88 4.72
C THR A 213 1.84 -20.31 5.98
N TYR A 214 2.39 -19.94 7.12
CA TYR A 214 1.85 -20.22 8.45
C TYR A 214 1.49 -18.92 9.12
N VAL A 215 0.40 -18.92 9.88
CA VAL A 215 0.03 -17.81 10.76
C VAL A 215 0.29 -18.23 12.21
N ILE A 216 0.87 -17.33 12.97
CA ILE A 216 1.17 -17.50 14.39
C ILE A 216 0.43 -16.40 15.15
N TRP A 217 -0.30 -16.81 16.21
CA TRP A 217 -0.87 -15.92 17.19
C TRP A 217 0.02 -15.99 18.43
N THR A 218 0.74 -14.91 18.70
CA THR A 218 1.77 -14.86 19.73
C THR A 218 1.19 -14.73 21.14
N PHE A 219 1.94 -15.09 22.16
CA PHE A 219 1.56 -15.06 23.57
C PHE A 219 1.13 -13.66 24.05
N ASP A 220 1.65 -12.60 23.43
CA ASP A 220 1.35 -11.19 23.73
C ASP A 220 0.24 -10.59 22.85
N ASN A 221 -0.59 -11.48 22.27
CA ASN A 221 -1.78 -11.14 21.47
C ASN A 221 -1.49 -10.37 20.18
N HIS A 222 -0.37 -10.66 19.51
CA HIS A 222 -0.10 -10.17 18.18
C HIS A 222 -0.20 -11.32 17.15
N TYR A 223 -0.21 -10.96 15.87
CA TYR A 223 -0.25 -11.92 14.78
C TYR A 223 0.97 -11.77 13.88
N ALA A 224 1.56 -12.89 13.52
CA ALA A 224 2.64 -12.98 12.57
C ALA A 224 2.30 -13.98 11.47
N LYS A 225 2.99 -13.87 10.36
CA LYS A 225 3.03 -14.91 9.34
C LYS A 225 4.45 -15.20 8.92
N ILE A 226 4.72 -16.46 8.63
CA ILE A 226 5.97 -16.90 8.03
C ILE A 226 5.67 -17.71 6.77
N ARG A 227 6.54 -17.61 5.78
CA ARG A 227 6.51 -18.45 4.59
C ARG A 227 7.81 -19.20 4.49
N VAL A 228 7.74 -20.52 4.54
CA VAL A 228 8.93 -21.37 4.44
C VAL A 228 9.41 -21.39 3.00
N THR A 229 10.64 -20.92 2.75
CA THR A 229 11.25 -20.85 1.43
C THR A 229 12.23 -21.99 1.16
N ASN A 230 12.85 -22.52 2.21
CA ASN A 230 13.75 -23.68 2.10
C ASN A 230 13.80 -24.49 3.39
N ILE A 231 14.01 -25.80 3.30
CA ILE A 231 14.21 -26.72 4.42
C ILE A 231 15.42 -27.61 4.15
N THR A 232 16.29 -27.76 5.13
CA THR A 232 17.36 -28.74 5.15
C THR A 232 17.27 -29.60 6.40
N ASN A 233 18.16 -30.61 6.56
CA ASN A 233 18.15 -31.48 7.75
C ASN A 233 18.42 -30.75 9.08
N ASP A 234 18.95 -29.53 9.03
CA ASP A 234 19.40 -28.81 10.21
C ASP A 234 18.81 -27.40 10.35
N ARG A 235 18.05 -26.90 9.36
CA ARG A 235 17.51 -25.54 9.40
C ARG A 235 16.37 -25.34 8.42
N ILE A 236 15.60 -24.26 8.68
CA ILE A 236 14.67 -23.66 7.73
C ILE A 236 15.13 -22.26 7.33
N THR A 237 14.74 -21.86 6.11
CA THR A 237 14.78 -20.47 5.65
C THR A 237 13.34 -20.01 5.43
N PHE A 238 13.01 -18.80 5.85
CA PHE A 238 11.66 -18.28 5.79
C PHE A 238 11.61 -16.76 5.63
N ASP A 239 10.55 -16.29 4.99
CA ASP A 239 10.12 -14.88 5.00
C ASP A 239 9.13 -14.69 6.12
N TRP A 240 9.04 -13.49 6.69
CA TRP A 240 8.09 -13.22 7.77
C TRP A 240 7.54 -11.79 7.73
N ALA A 241 6.38 -11.58 8.34
CA ALA A 241 5.81 -10.29 8.66
C ALA A 241 5.05 -10.35 9.98
N TYR A 242 5.07 -9.26 10.75
CA TYR A 242 4.54 -9.18 12.11
C TYR A 242 3.62 -7.98 12.27
N GLN A 243 2.40 -8.18 12.77
CA GLN A 243 1.48 -7.11 13.09
C GLN A 243 1.77 -6.57 14.49
N THR A 244 2.19 -5.30 14.58
CA THR A 244 2.60 -4.65 15.84
C THR A 244 1.44 -4.06 16.64
N VAL A 245 0.21 -4.09 16.10
CA VAL A 245 -0.98 -3.64 16.83
C VAL A 245 -1.64 -4.85 17.48
N GLU A 246 -1.72 -4.83 18.81
CA GLU A 246 -2.30 -5.91 19.61
C GLU A 246 -3.72 -6.26 19.16
N GLY A 247 -4.00 -7.54 18.99
CA GLY A 247 -5.30 -8.06 18.55
C GLY A 247 -5.67 -7.75 17.10
N ASN A 248 -4.87 -6.99 16.37
CA ASN A 248 -5.13 -6.70 14.97
C ASN A 248 -4.75 -7.88 14.08
N ARG A 249 -5.76 -8.47 13.44
CA ARG A 249 -5.61 -9.65 12.57
C ARG A 249 -5.15 -9.33 11.14
N MET A 250 -5.05 -8.05 10.76
CA MET A 250 -4.64 -7.66 9.40
C MET A 250 -3.15 -7.93 9.20
N LEU A 251 -2.84 -8.90 8.35
CA LEU A 251 -1.47 -9.32 7.98
C LEU A 251 -1.01 -8.78 6.62
N LYS A 252 -1.92 -8.28 5.83
CA LYS A 252 -1.75 -7.44 4.65
C LYS A 252 -3.02 -6.63 4.51
N GLU A 253 -2.93 -5.40 4.10
CA GLU A 253 -4.13 -4.64 3.84
C GLU A 253 -4.80 -5.08 2.56
N SER A 254 -6.11 -5.09 2.62
CA SER A 254 -6.95 -5.34 1.47
C SER A 254 -6.82 -4.18 0.48
N THR A 255 -6.87 -4.49 -0.81
CA THR A 255 -7.30 -3.53 -1.83
C THR A 255 -8.48 -2.74 -1.29
N GLY A 256 -8.37 -1.40 -1.29
CA GLY A 256 -9.41 -0.54 -0.75
C GLY A 256 -10.79 -0.98 -1.21
N GLU A 257 -11.70 -1.25 -0.29
CA GLU A 257 -13.09 -1.45 -0.64
C GLU A 257 -13.56 -0.18 -1.34
N ARG A 258 -14.14 -0.36 -2.52
CA ARG A 258 -14.70 0.72 -3.31
C ARG A 258 -15.93 1.27 -2.58
N LYS A 259 -15.72 2.22 -1.68
CA LYS A 259 -16.80 2.88 -0.97
C LYS A 259 -17.39 3.93 -1.90
N THR A 260 -18.64 3.75 -2.31
CA THR A 260 -19.36 4.79 -3.03
C THR A 260 -19.67 5.92 -2.05
N LEU A 261 -18.93 7.01 -2.13
CA LEU A 261 -19.19 8.20 -1.32
C LEU A 261 -20.56 8.78 -1.67
N THR A 262 -21.33 9.12 -0.65
CA THR A 262 -22.58 9.90 -0.82
C THR A 262 -22.26 11.33 -1.29
N PHE A 263 -23.27 12.03 -1.79
CA PHE A 263 -23.10 13.42 -2.23
C PHE A 263 -22.57 14.32 -1.10
N ASP A 264 -23.01 14.10 0.12
CA ASP A 264 -22.58 14.89 1.30
C ASP A 264 -21.13 14.57 1.69
N GLU A 265 -20.71 13.32 1.60
CA GLU A 265 -19.31 12.90 1.81
C GLU A 265 -18.37 13.51 0.78
N LYS A 266 -18.79 13.54 -0.51
CA LYS A 266 -18.04 14.21 -1.58
C LYS A 266 -17.89 15.72 -1.34
N LYS A 267 -18.95 16.38 -0.83
CA LYS A 267 -18.90 17.80 -0.46
C LYS A 267 -17.98 18.06 0.72
N HIS A 268 -18.00 17.19 1.72
CA HIS A 268 -17.10 17.26 2.87
C HIS A 268 -15.64 17.13 2.45
N HIS A 269 -15.32 16.18 1.58
CA HIS A 269 -14.00 15.99 1.01
C HIS A 269 -13.44 17.24 0.35
N ARG A 270 -14.24 17.92 -0.49
CA ARG A 270 -13.84 19.18 -1.12
C ARG A 270 -13.53 20.31 -0.13
N MET A 271 -14.16 20.28 1.05
CA MET A 271 -13.90 21.28 2.11
C MET A 271 -12.62 21.01 2.88
N LEU A 272 -12.15 19.77 2.94
CA LEU A 272 -10.92 19.38 3.63
C LEU A 272 -9.64 19.73 2.85
N LEU A 273 -9.78 19.96 1.53
CA LEU A 273 -8.67 20.34 0.63
C LEU A 273 -8.46 21.87 0.56
N LYS A 274 -9.36 22.68 1.10
CA LYS A 274 -9.26 24.15 1.16
C LYS A 274 -8.81 24.60 2.54
#